data_a98eb05dfb5635c08d65f64c260bac09
#
_entry.id   a98eb05dfb5635c08d65f64c260bac09
#
_cell.length_a   1.000
_cell.length_b   1.000
_cell.length_c   1.000
_cell.angle_alpha   90.00
_cell.angle_beta   90.00
_cell.angle_gamma   90.00
#
_symmetry.space_group_name_H-M   'P 1'
#
loop_
_entity.id
_entity.type
_entity.pdbx_description
1 polymer ?
#
loop_
_entity_poly.entity_id
_entity_poly.type
_entity_poly.pdbx_seq_one_letter_code
_entity_poly.pdbx_strand_id
1 'polypeptide(L)'
;MQGLSTDGGLFVPEEIPKMTLQEIEKLIDMDYPNRTAKTLQKFLTDYTEMELGESAELAYNWFDSPSKVPLSILVKNPKNSKSPICIMELWHGPTSAFKDMALQILPRLMSLALKKVGETKEILILVATSGDSA
;
A
#
# COMPACT_ATOMS: atom_id res chain seq x y z
N MET A 1 2.78 -16.85 10.31
CA MET A 1 3.28 -15.49 10.02
C MET A 1 4.56 -15.27 10.80
N GLN A 2 5.58 -14.75 10.16
CA GLN A 2 6.89 -14.50 10.75
C GLN A 2 7.34 -13.09 10.33
N GLY A 3 7.75 -12.24 11.27
CA GLY A 3 8.16 -10.86 10.99
C GLY A 3 9.58 -10.77 10.44
N LEU A 4 10.53 -11.37 11.16
CA LEU A 4 11.93 -11.44 10.75
C LEU A 4 12.29 -12.86 10.31
N SER A 5 13.19 -12.99 9.36
CA SER A 5 13.78 -14.28 9.01
C SER A 5 14.69 -14.79 10.13
N THR A 6 14.96 -16.10 10.15
CA THR A 6 15.84 -16.74 11.14
C THR A 6 17.28 -16.23 11.09
N ASP A 7 17.70 -15.65 9.97
CA ASP A 7 19.01 -15.00 9.78
C ASP A 7 19.02 -13.52 10.18
N GLY A 8 17.87 -12.97 10.66
CA GLY A 8 17.70 -11.58 11.03
C GLY A 8 17.37 -10.64 9.86
N GLY A 9 17.25 -11.16 8.64
CA GLY A 9 16.86 -10.40 7.47
C GLY A 9 15.36 -10.15 7.36
N LEU A 10 14.96 -9.32 6.40
CA LEU A 10 13.58 -9.10 6.02
C LEU A 10 13.21 -10.03 4.85
N PHE A 11 11.97 -10.52 4.86
CA PHE A 11 11.44 -11.23 3.71
C PHE A 11 11.21 -10.27 2.55
N VAL A 12 11.65 -10.68 1.38
CA VAL A 12 11.40 -9.99 0.11
C VAL A 12 10.78 -10.98 -0.88
N PRO A 13 10.03 -10.53 -1.89
CA PRO A 13 9.56 -11.42 -2.94
C PRO A 13 10.73 -12.09 -3.65
N GLU A 14 10.61 -13.37 -3.97
CA GLU A 14 11.59 -14.11 -4.78
C GLU A 14 11.73 -13.48 -6.17
N GLU A 15 10.61 -13.07 -6.75
CA GLU A 15 10.54 -12.32 -7.99
C GLU A 15 9.66 -11.08 -7.81
N ILE A 16 10.10 -9.94 -8.34
CA ILE A 16 9.26 -8.74 -8.39
C ILE A 16 8.32 -8.87 -9.59
N PRO A 17 6.98 -8.97 -9.36
CA PRO A 17 6.02 -9.10 -10.43
C PRO A 17 6.06 -7.91 -11.37
N LYS A 18 6.10 -8.19 -12.68
CA LYS A 18 6.07 -7.15 -13.71
C LYS A 18 4.62 -6.84 -14.10
N MET A 19 4.40 -5.59 -14.47
CA MET A 19 3.15 -5.14 -15.10
C MET A 19 3.43 -4.77 -16.55
N THR A 20 2.60 -5.24 -17.44
CA THR A 20 2.60 -4.80 -18.85
C THR A 20 2.02 -3.39 -18.98
N LEU A 21 2.33 -2.70 -20.08
CA LEU A 21 1.72 -1.39 -20.35
C LEU A 21 0.19 -1.45 -20.40
N GLN A 22 -0.37 -2.52 -20.96
CA GLN A 22 -1.82 -2.73 -20.98
C GLN A 22 -2.44 -2.90 -19.59
N GLU A 23 -1.74 -3.56 -18.66
CA GLU A 23 -2.18 -3.66 -17.27
C GLU A 23 -2.13 -2.29 -16.59
N ILE A 24 -1.08 -1.51 -16.82
CA ILE A 24 -0.94 -0.15 -16.28
C ILE A 24 -2.04 0.76 -16.83
N GLU A 25 -2.32 0.71 -18.13
CA GLU A 25 -3.40 1.48 -18.76
C GLU A 25 -4.76 1.20 -18.12
N LYS A 26 -5.06 -0.05 -17.79
CA LYS A 26 -6.31 -0.41 -17.11
C LYS A 26 -6.44 0.18 -15.70
N LEU A 27 -5.33 0.53 -15.04
CA LEU A 27 -5.36 1.16 -13.73
C LEU A 27 -5.71 2.66 -13.79
N ILE A 28 -5.63 3.31 -14.95
CA ILE A 28 -5.81 4.77 -15.09
C ILE A 28 -7.20 5.21 -14.62
N ASP A 29 -8.22 4.47 -15.01
CA ASP A 29 -9.63 4.79 -14.70
C ASP A 29 -10.11 4.21 -13.35
N MET A 30 -9.25 3.49 -12.62
CA MET A 30 -9.58 2.93 -11.32
C MET A 30 -9.33 3.97 -10.22
N ASP A 31 -10.13 3.91 -9.15
CA ASP A 31 -9.81 4.60 -7.91
C ASP A 31 -8.61 3.99 -7.18
N TYR A 32 -8.16 4.66 -6.13
CA TYR A 32 -6.96 4.24 -5.40
C TYR A 32 -7.11 2.87 -4.72
N PRO A 33 -8.23 2.53 -4.03
CA PRO A 33 -8.43 1.19 -3.46
C PRO A 33 -8.37 0.07 -4.49
N ASN A 34 -9.02 0.24 -5.64
CA ASN A 34 -9.01 -0.76 -6.71
C ASN A 34 -7.62 -0.92 -7.35
N ARG A 35 -6.88 0.17 -7.56
CA ARG A 35 -5.47 0.10 -7.98
C ARG A 35 -4.62 -0.66 -6.98
N THR A 36 -4.83 -0.39 -5.68
CA THR A 36 -4.13 -1.10 -4.60
C THR A 36 -4.42 -2.59 -4.62
N ALA A 37 -5.68 -2.99 -4.74
CA ALA A 37 -6.08 -4.40 -4.81
C ALA A 37 -5.40 -5.11 -5.99
N LYS A 38 -5.46 -4.52 -7.18
CA LYS A 38 -4.82 -5.07 -8.39
C LYS A 38 -3.31 -5.20 -8.27
N THR A 39 -2.67 -4.24 -7.62
CA THR A 39 -1.22 -4.27 -7.41
C THR A 39 -0.84 -5.31 -6.37
N LEU A 40 -1.53 -5.33 -5.22
CA LEU A 40 -1.26 -6.28 -4.14
C LEU A 40 -1.54 -7.73 -4.56
N GLN A 41 -2.51 -7.98 -5.42
CA GLN A 41 -2.83 -9.33 -5.90
C GLN A 41 -1.66 -10.00 -6.64
N LYS A 42 -0.75 -9.21 -7.19
CA LYS A 42 0.48 -9.74 -7.81
C LYS A 42 1.49 -10.28 -6.79
N PHE A 43 1.40 -9.86 -5.55
CA PHE A 43 2.28 -10.28 -4.46
C PHE A 43 1.58 -11.23 -3.49
N LEU A 44 0.30 -10.99 -3.23
CA LEU A 44 -0.52 -11.71 -2.25
C LEU A 44 -1.48 -12.64 -2.99
N THR A 45 -0.94 -13.72 -3.56
CA THR A 45 -1.68 -14.64 -4.44
C THR A 45 -2.69 -15.52 -3.71
N ASP A 46 -2.60 -15.60 -2.40
CA ASP A 46 -3.51 -16.32 -1.50
C ASP A 46 -4.71 -15.46 -1.02
N TYR A 47 -4.77 -14.19 -1.43
CA TYR A 47 -5.91 -13.31 -1.19
C TYR A 47 -6.74 -13.16 -2.47
N THR A 48 -8.05 -13.09 -2.30
CA THR A 48 -8.95 -12.75 -3.41
C THR A 48 -8.90 -11.25 -3.71
N GLU A 49 -9.23 -10.86 -4.93
CA GLU A 49 -9.34 -9.45 -5.31
C GLU A 49 -10.34 -8.69 -4.43
N MET A 50 -11.45 -9.34 -4.06
CA MET A 50 -12.47 -8.76 -3.19
C MET A 50 -11.91 -8.48 -1.79
N GLU A 51 -11.20 -9.44 -1.17
CA GLU A 51 -10.58 -9.25 0.15
C GLU A 51 -9.57 -8.09 0.15
N LEU A 52 -8.78 -7.97 -0.92
CA LEU A 52 -7.81 -6.88 -1.08
C LEU A 52 -8.50 -5.54 -1.33
N GLY A 53 -9.57 -5.52 -2.13
CA GLY A 53 -10.38 -4.32 -2.40
C GLY A 53 -11.05 -3.78 -1.15
N GLU A 54 -11.75 -4.62 -0.39
CA GLU A 54 -12.37 -4.24 0.88
C GLU A 54 -11.35 -3.75 1.90
N SER A 55 -10.19 -4.41 1.98
CA SER A 55 -9.10 -3.99 2.86
C SER A 55 -8.55 -2.62 2.49
N ALA A 56 -8.38 -2.36 1.19
CA ALA A 56 -7.88 -1.09 0.69
C ALA A 56 -8.92 0.04 0.87
N GLU A 57 -10.19 -0.23 0.59
CA GLU A 57 -11.28 0.74 0.82
C GLU A 57 -11.31 1.19 2.28
N LEU A 58 -11.34 0.24 3.20
CA LEU A 58 -11.35 0.52 4.64
C LEU A 58 -10.05 1.20 5.11
N ALA A 59 -8.90 0.88 4.53
CA ALA A 59 -7.62 1.46 4.91
C ALA A 59 -7.53 2.93 4.51
N TYR A 60 -8.01 3.28 3.32
CA TYR A 60 -7.82 4.61 2.75
C TYR A 60 -9.04 5.54 2.84
N ASN A 61 -10.11 5.07 3.47
CA ASN A 61 -11.34 5.86 3.64
C ASN A 61 -11.10 7.20 4.39
N TRP A 62 -10.17 7.21 5.32
CA TRP A 62 -9.85 8.37 6.19
C TRP A 62 -8.86 9.35 5.59
N PHE A 63 -8.36 9.09 4.38
CA PHE A 63 -7.48 10.03 3.68
C PHE A 63 -8.28 11.23 3.19
N ASP A 64 -7.79 12.44 3.46
CA ASP A 64 -8.48 13.71 3.19
C ASP A 64 -8.49 14.09 1.70
N SER A 65 -7.68 13.45 0.86
CA SER A 65 -7.68 13.62 -0.59
C SER A 65 -8.49 12.54 -1.31
N PRO A 66 -9.37 12.89 -2.27
CA PRO A 66 -10.09 11.91 -3.09
C PRO A 66 -9.18 10.94 -3.84
N SER A 67 -8.05 11.42 -4.36
CA SER A 67 -7.05 10.59 -5.05
C SER A 67 -6.14 9.81 -4.09
N LYS A 68 -6.23 10.06 -2.77
CA LYS A 68 -5.39 9.52 -1.69
C LYS A 68 -3.92 9.91 -1.81
N VAL A 69 -3.37 9.93 -3.01
CA VAL A 69 -1.99 10.28 -3.32
C VAL A 69 -1.98 11.23 -4.52
N PRO A 70 -2.31 12.52 -4.32
CA PRO A 70 -2.30 13.49 -5.41
C PRO A 70 -0.87 13.77 -5.91
N LEU A 71 -0.79 14.17 -7.19
CA LEU A 71 0.44 14.64 -7.82
C LEU A 71 0.37 16.14 -8.04
N SER A 72 1.18 16.91 -7.34
CA SER A 72 1.33 18.34 -7.54
C SER A 72 2.42 18.63 -8.56
N ILE A 73 2.08 19.37 -9.62
CA ILE A 73 3.05 19.74 -10.66
C ILE A 73 3.92 20.89 -10.15
N LEU A 74 5.21 20.63 -9.93
CA LEU A 74 6.19 21.61 -9.52
C LEU A 74 6.74 22.38 -10.72
N VAL A 75 7.13 21.66 -11.79
CA VAL A 75 7.66 22.24 -13.03
C VAL A 75 6.96 21.60 -14.21
N LYS A 76 6.18 22.40 -14.96
CA LYS A 76 5.39 21.91 -16.08
C LYS A 76 6.25 21.53 -17.30
N ASN A 77 7.28 22.33 -17.60
CA ASN A 77 8.17 22.14 -18.73
C ASN A 77 9.64 22.32 -18.29
N PRO A 78 10.28 21.30 -17.72
CA PRO A 78 11.69 21.39 -17.37
C PRO A 78 12.56 21.50 -18.62
N LYS A 79 13.65 22.29 -18.57
CA LYS A 79 14.50 22.67 -19.73
C LYS A 79 15.00 21.48 -20.55
N ASN A 80 15.19 20.30 -19.94
CA ASN A 80 15.80 19.13 -20.57
C ASN A 80 14.90 17.88 -20.55
N SER A 81 13.59 18.03 -20.33
CA SER A 81 12.67 16.91 -20.27
C SER A 81 11.31 17.28 -20.89
N LYS A 82 10.68 16.30 -21.56
CA LYS A 82 9.30 16.42 -22.05
C LYS A 82 8.27 16.10 -20.96
N SER A 83 8.70 15.54 -19.84
CA SER A 83 7.83 15.16 -18.75
C SER A 83 7.86 16.20 -17.63
N PRO A 84 6.73 16.51 -16.98
CA PRO A 84 6.69 17.43 -15.86
C PRO A 84 7.45 16.86 -14.65
N ILE A 85 7.93 17.74 -13.77
CA ILE A 85 8.40 17.36 -12.44
C ILE A 85 7.21 17.49 -11.49
N CYS A 86 6.88 16.40 -10.82
CA CYS A 86 5.77 16.34 -9.88
C CYS A 86 6.24 15.96 -8.49
N ILE A 87 5.51 16.41 -7.49
CA ILE A 87 5.61 15.93 -6.11
C ILE A 87 4.44 14.98 -5.87
N MET A 88 4.75 13.77 -5.41
CA MET A 88 3.76 12.82 -4.94
C MET A 88 3.50 13.09 -3.46
N GLU A 89 2.26 13.49 -3.14
CA GLU A 89 1.90 13.91 -1.79
C GLU A 89 1.47 12.69 -0.96
N LEU A 90 2.25 12.33 0.06
CA LEU A 90 2.03 11.15 0.89
C LEU A 90 1.51 11.49 2.31
N TRP A 91 1.13 12.73 2.57
CA TRP A 91 0.71 13.21 3.89
C TRP A 91 -0.81 13.30 4.09
N HIS A 92 -1.61 12.76 3.18
CA HIS A 92 -3.08 12.83 3.22
C HIS A 92 -3.74 11.80 4.12
N GLY A 93 -2.97 10.97 4.80
CA GLY A 93 -3.46 9.99 5.75
C GLY A 93 -3.75 10.60 7.14
N PRO A 94 -4.35 9.81 8.04
CA PRO A 94 -4.83 10.28 9.34
C PRO A 94 -3.75 10.83 10.27
N THR A 95 -2.49 10.42 10.11
CA THR A 95 -1.36 10.92 10.93
C THR A 95 -0.50 11.94 10.18
N SER A 96 -0.84 12.29 8.95
CA SER A 96 -0.09 13.15 8.04
C SER A 96 1.35 12.67 7.77
N ALA A 97 1.62 11.39 8.01
CA ALA A 97 2.90 10.74 7.74
C ALA A 97 2.79 9.82 6.52
N PHE A 98 3.83 9.74 5.69
CA PHE A 98 3.86 8.83 4.54
C PHE A 98 3.67 7.36 4.91
N LYS A 99 3.97 7.01 6.14
CA LYS A 99 3.80 5.66 6.68
C LYS A 99 2.34 5.20 6.75
N ASP A 100 1.38 6.12 6.77
CA ASP A 100 -0.04 5.80 6.70
C ASP A 100 -0.37 4.94 5.47
N MET A 101 0.36 5.10 4.37
CA MET A 101 0.17 4.30 3.16
C MET A 101 0.30 2.79 3.42
N ALA A 102 1.19 2.39 4.31
CA ALA A 102 1.39 0.99 4.70
C ALA A 102 0.67 0.63 6.00
N LEU A 103 0.74 1.50 7.01
CA LEU A 103 0.23 1.20 8.35
C LEU A 103 -1.29 1.11 8.42
N GLN A 104 -2.03 1.76 7.51
CA GLN A 104 -3.48 1.65 7.47
C GLN A 104 -3.98 0.32 6.86
N ILE A 105 -3.26 -0.27 5.92
CA ILE A 105 -3.67 -1.51 5.26
C ILE A 105 -3.09 -2.76 5.94
N LEU A 106 -1.89 -2.69 6.52
CA LEU A 106 -1.19 -3.83 7.11
C LEU A 106 -2.03 -4.57 8.17
N PRO A 107 -2.67 -3.93 9.17
CA PRO A 107 -3.46 -4.63 10.18
C PRO A 107 -4.66 -5.37 9.59
N ARG A 108 -5.23 -4.87 8.51
CA ARG A 108 -6.37 -5.49 7.81
C ARG A 108 -5.96 -6.77 7.11
N LEU A 109 -4.84 -6.71 6.37
CA LEU A 109 -4.26 -7.89 5.72
C LEU A 109 -3.82 -8.92 6.75
N MET A 110 -3.24 -8.50 7.87
CA MET A 110 -2.88 -9.40 8.97
C MET A 110 -4.11 -10.10 9.57
N SER A 111 -5.19 -9.35 9.81
CA SER A 111 -6.45 -9.93 10.33
C SER A 111 -7.03 -10.98 9.39
N LEU A 112 -6.99 -10.74 8.09
CA LEU A 112 -7.40 -11.72 7.08
C LEU A 112 -6.47 -12.93 7.06
N ALA A 113 -5.15 -12.71 7.13
CA ALA A 113 -4.18 -13.81 7.17
C ALA A 113 -4.40 -14.72 8.38
N LEU A 114 -4.63 -14.14 9.56
CA LEU A 114 -4.95 -14.90 10.77
C LEU A 114 -6.18 -15.80 10.59
N LYS A 115 -7.25 -15.24 10.04
CA LYS A 115 -8.46 -16.00 9.73
C LYS A 115 -8.18 -17.15 8.75
N LYS A 116 -7.39 -16.90 7.70
CA LYS A 116 -7.04 -17.91 6.68
C LYS A 116 -6.24 -19.09 7.26
N VAL A 117 -5.33 -18.82 8.20
CA VAL A 117 -4.53 -19.87 8.84
C VAL A 117 -5.20 -20.47 10.08
N GLY A 118 -6.40 -20.01 10.45
CA GLY A 118 -7.13 -20.50 11.62
C GLY A 118 -6.46 -20.15 12.95
N GLU A 119 -5.67 -19.07 12.99
CA GLU A 119 -5.04 -18.62 14.24
C GLU A 119 -6.07 -17.93 15.13
N THR A 120 -6.16 -18.40 16.37
CA THR A 120 -7.10 -17.88 17.39
C THR A 120 -6.43 -17.07 18.49
N LYS A 121 -5.09 -17.05 18.52
CA LYS A 121 -4.35 -16.29 19.51
C LYS A 121 -4.35 -14.80 19.17
N GLU A 122 -4.35 -13.98 20.20
CA GLU A 122 -4.16 -12.55 20.05
C GLU A 122 -2.73 -12.25 19.59
N ILE A 123 -2.59 -11.31 18.65
CA ILE A 123 -1.30 -10.80 18.22
C ILE A 123 -1.11 -9.41 18.80
N LEU A 124 -0.03 -9.24 19.54
CA LEU A 124 0.40 -7.95 20.05
C LEU A 124 1.50 -7.40 19.13
N ILE A 125 1.26 -6.22 18.58
CA ILE A 125 2.25 -5.47 17.82
C ILE A 125 2.92 -4.47 18.77
N LEU A 126 4.21 -4.68 19.03
CA LEU A 126 5.02 -3.74 19.82
C LEU A 126 5.71 -2.76 18.88
N VAL A 127 5.54 -1.47 19.15
CA VAL A 127 6.12 -0.38 18.36
C VAL A 127 6.99 0.49 19.24
N ALA A 128 8.23 0.71 18.80
CA ALA A 128 9.14 1.70 19.38
C ALA A 128 9.53 2.68 18.28
N THR A 129 9.09 3.92 18.38
CA THR A 129 9.21 4.91 17.32
C THR A 129 9.42 6.31 17.89
N SER A 130 9.86 7.24 17.02
CA SER A 130 9.96 8.67 17.35
C SER A 130 8.60 9.39 17.38
N GLY A 131 7.49 8.71 17.13
CA GLY A 131 6.13 9.23 17.17
C GLY A 131 5.41 9.28 15.82
N ASP A 132 6.12 9.08 14.73
CA ASP A 132 5.58 9.09 13.35
C ASP A 132 5.07 7.72 12.86
N SER A 133 5.15 6.68 13.68
CA SER A 133 4.75 5.31 13.37
C SER A 133 3.90 4.68 14.48
N ALA A 134 3.39 5.48 15.43
CA ALA A 134 2.58 5.03 16.56
C ALA A 134 1.12 5.42 16.37
#